data_bcde52df67ac177087bb6104b35d3a41
#
_entry.id   bcde52df67ac177087bb6104b35d3a41
#
_cell.length_a   1.000
_cell.length_b   1.000
_cell.length_c   1.000
_cell.angle_alpha   90.00
_cell.angle_beta   90.00
_cell.angle_gamma   90.00
#
_symmetry.space_group_name_H-M   'P 1'
#
loop_
_entity.id
_entity.type
_entity.pdbx_description
1 polymer ?
#
loop_
_entity_poly.entity_id
_entity_poly.type
_entity_poly.pdbx_seq_one_letter_code
_entity_poly.pdbx_strand_id
1 'polypeptide(L)'
;MRNEVVAAVVCWCLVGCSGGSASPDPFAAQPDASEGLVNVSADLMAVLEDGALTGACDRYWASVDAGTDDARGRLLCGKEMFFYEGFDTVGVPTVLLTTVLSLFPDQLGVGASGVGMIPDPTSDDGLPLGFGPGKDFADDVPALAFTCASCHFGQLPDGRYALGAPNHDYAYGEMNLAIAVLPLSALLGTEPEASAAAVLAPYLDAMEDDPTIRTRMLAALAPLAAAGASLPQFTQEVQAAYAAWKPGTMDFVIVPLPLDDEVHTVSKIMSLWGIPDADDIADFEMDGALLGHTGVSTSTLNFLEGFVVLGDGDTEAWTEDRLGPLEDFLLSLRAPENPNPPEASLVEEGAGLFASAGCTGCHDGARGSSRGVFSFDEIGTDSAMERWLDPDLDGEPCCDVDLVGRDALTGGIRAQRLVGVWSAKRFLHNGSVDSLEDLFCMNGPRPTIDTSPLSDRGHDFTCEGLDDSQKQALIAYLRSL
;
A
#
# COMPACT_ATOMS: atom_id res chain seq x y z
N MET A 1 -5.24 -1.15 -68.85
CA MET A 1 -3.98 -0.62 -69.35
C MET A 1 -3.12 -0.39 -68.14
N ARG A 2 -2.27 -1.34 -67.99
CA ARG A 2 -0.81 -1.32 -67.81
C ARG A 2 -0.38 -0.59 -66.54
N ASN A 3 0.09 -1.31 -65.57
CA ASN A 3 1.41 -1.99 -65.37
C ASN A 3 2.52 -1.00 -65.05
N GLU A 4 3.17 -1.35 -63.94
CA GLU A 4 4.59 -1.19 -63.64
C GLU A 4 5.05 0.15 -63.04
N VAL A 5 5.44 0.12 -61.78
CA VAL A 5 6.86 0.14 -61.39
C VAL A 5 7.03 -0.50 -59.99
N VAL A 6 7.46 -1.74 -60.05
CA VAL A 6 8.16 -2.42 -58.94
C VAL A 6 9.63 -2.19 -59.20
N ALA A 7 10.35 -2.00 -58.14
CA ALA A 7 11.80 -2.22 -57.94
C ALA A 7 12.61 -0.98 -57.62
N ALA A 8 13.30 -1.18 -56.56
CA ALA A 8 14.56 -0.58 -56.08
C ALA A 8 14.49 0.23 -54.81
N VAL A 9 14.47 -0.44 -53.66
CA VAL A 9 15.38 -0.13 -52.54
C VAL A 9 15.58 -1.42 -51.72
N VAL A 10 16.37 -2.32 -52.25
CA VAL A 10 17.08 -3.32 -51.43
C VAL A 10 18.54 -2.98 -51.58
N CYS A 11 19.22 -2.93 -50.48
CA CYS A 11 20.66 -2.72 -50.28
C CYS A 11 21.04 -1.34 -49.72
N TRP A 12 21.00 -1.27 -48.38
CA TRP A 12 22.01 -0.56 -47.59
C TRP A 12 21.76 -0.84 -46.10
N CYS A 13 22.02 -2.06 -45.68
CA CYS A 13 22.12 -2.44 -44.25
C CYS A 13 23.16 -3.55 -44.09
N LEU A 14 24.43 -3.24 -44.34
CA LEU A 14 25.56 -4.06 -43.91
C LEU A 14 26.77 -3.16 -43.74
N VAL A 15 26.80 -2.34 -42.71
CA VAL A 15 28.02 -1.87 -42.05
C VAL A 15 27.69 -1.52 -40.61
N GLY A 16 28.22 -2.26 -39.66
CA GLY A 16 28.49 -1.77 -38.30
C GLY A 16 27.47 -1.99 -37.22
N CYS A 17 27.17 -3.25 -36.88
CA CYS A 17 26.69 -3.57 -35.52
C CYS A 17 27.82 -4.32 -34.80
N SER A 18 28.81 -3.60 -34.34
CA SER A 18 29.73 -4.02 -33.31
C SER A 18 29.84 -2.93 -32.25
N GLY A 19 28.99 -3.03 -31.30
CA GLY A 19 28.92 -2.16 -30.13
C GLY A 19 27.59 -2.41 -29.44
N GLY A 20 27.46 -3.56 -28.77
CA GLY A 20 26.40 -3.77 -27.81
C GLY A 20 26.60 -2.77 -26.66
N SER A 21 26.03 -1.59 -26.74
CA SER A 21 25.72 -0.82 -25.54
C SER A 21 24.61 -1.63 -24.86
N ALA A 22 24.95 -2.33 -23.77
CA ALA A 22 23.94 -2.73 -22.82
C ALA A 22 23.09 -1.46 -22.55
N SER A 23 21.77 -1.57 -22.72
CA SER A 23 20.89 -0.52 -22.25
C SER A 23 21.29 -0.22 -20.82
N PRO A 24 21.51 1.05 -20.44
CA PRO A 24 21.84 1.36 -19.07
C PRO A 24 20.77 0.74 -18.21
N ASP A 25 21.18 0.03 -17.16
CA ASP A 25 20.30 -0.42 -16.10
C ASP A 25 19.60 0.83 -15.57
N PRO A 26 18.30 1.01 -15.78
CA PRO A 26 17.61 2.21 -15.34
C PRO A 26 17.62 2.39 -13.81
N PHE A 27 18.00 1.33 -13.07
CA PHE A 27 18.25 1.41 -11.63
C PHE A 27 19.72 1.72 -11.30
N ALA A 28 20.68 1.38 -12.17
CA ALA A 28 22.09 1.66 -11.94
C ALA A 28 22.48 3.12 -12.16
N ALA A 29 21.62 3.91 -12.81
CA ALA A 29 21.95 5.28 -13.24
C ALA A 29 21.18 6.36 -12.49
N GLN A 30 20.27 6.04 -11.59
CA GLN A 30 19.66 7.07 -10.74
C GLN A 30 20.64 7.39 -9.61
N PRO A 31 21.13 8.66 -9.50
CA PRO A 31 21.90 9.07 -8.34
C PRO A 31 21.10 8.76 -7.08
N ASP A 32 21.79 8.50 -5.98
CA ASP A 32 21.16 8.37 -4.67
C ASP A 32 20.44 9.70 -4.37
N ALA A 33 19.16 9.76 -4.71
CA ALA A 33 18.34 10.95 -4.59
C ALA A 33 17.91 11.20 -3.14
N SER A 34 18.38 10.36 -2.20
CA SER A 34 17.99 10.47 -0.78
C SER A 34 18.65 11.68 -0.08
N GLU A 35 19.55 12.40 -0.75
CA GLU A 35 20.27 13.55 -0.18
C GLU A 35 20.83 13.24 1.24
N GLY A 36 21.22 11.98 1.45
CA GLY A 36 21.74 11.49 2.73
C GLY A 36 20.68 11.25 3.79
N LEU A 37 19.40 11.10 3.43
CA LEU A 37 18.36 10.64 4.36
C LEU A 37 18.53 9.16 4.68
N VAL A 38 18.16 8.76 5.89
CA VAL A 38 18.20 7.37 6.32
C VAL A 38 16.84 6.72 6.06
N ASN A 39 16.71 6.01 4.94
CA ASN A 39 15.46 5.36 4.55
C ASN A 39 15.37 3.89 4.99
N VAL A 40 16.50 3.28 5.39
CA VAL A 40 16.57 1.88 5.87
C VAL A 40 17.55 1.80 7.02
N SER A 41 17.13 1.30 8.19
CA SER A 41 17.99 1.09 9.36
C SER A 41 17.38 0.09 10.35
N ALA A 42 18.20 -0.60 11.13
CA ALA A 42 17.77 -1.31 12.32
C ALA A 42 17.46 -0.36 13.49
N ASP A 43 17.99 0.86 13.44
CA ASP A 43 17.71 1.92 14.40
C ASP A 43 16.56 2.81 13.89
N LEU A 44 15.42 2.73 14.56
CA LEU A 44 14.23 3.49 14.21
C LEU A 44 14.47 5.01 14.33
N MET A 45 15.21 5.46 15.34
CA MET A 45 15.50 6.89 15.51
C MET A 45 16.34 7.43 14.35
N ALA A 46 17.28 6.63 13.85
CA ALA A 46 18.03 7.03 12.66
C ALA A 46 17.09 7.18 11.43
N VAL A 47 16.10 6.28 11.27
CA VAL A 47 15.09 6.44 10.18
C VAL A 47 14.25 7.71 10.39
N LEU A 48 13.96 8.08 11.62
CA LEU A 48 13.24 9.31 11.98
C LEU A 48 14.17 10.55 12.01
N GLU A 49 15.39 10.44 11.44
CA GLU A 49 16.37 11.55 11.35
C GLU A 49 16.69 12.15 12.75
N ASP A 50 16.73 11.31 13.81
CA ASP A 50 17.01 11.72 15.19
C ASP A 50 16.15 12.92 15.67
N GLY A 51 14.90 12.99 15.21
CA GLY A 51 13.94 14.04 15.54
C GLY A 51 14.00 15.26 14.62
N ALA A 52 14.83 15.26 13.58
CA ALA A 52 14.92 16.38 12.63
C ALA A 52 13.69 16.50 11.72
N LEU A 53 12.81 15.50 11.69
CA LEU A 53 11.57 15.55 10.91
C LEU A 53 10.59 16.60 11.44
N THR A 54 10.47 16.74 12.77
CA THR A 54 9.53 17.70 13.35
C THR A 54 9.73 19.11 12.82
N GLY A 55 8.74 19.66 12.14
CA GLY A 55 8.74 20.98 11.51
C GLY A 55 9.69 21.10 10.30
N ALA A 56 10.01 19.99 9.63
CA ALA A 56 10.83 20.02 8.41
C ALA A 56 10.11 20.77 7.29
N CYS A 57 8.78 20.56 7.16
CA CYS A 57 7.98 21.30 6.18
C CYS A 57 7.96 22.81 6.45
N ASP A 58 7.78 23.23 7.70
CA ASP A 58 7.83 24.66 8.05
C ASP A 58 9.18 25.30 7.66
N ARG A 59 10.28 24.59 7.95
CA ARG A 59 11.63 25.05 7.58
C ARG A 59 11.82 25.10 6.06
N TYR A 60 11.34 24.11 5.36
CA TYR A 60 11.40 24.06 3.90
C TYR A 60 10.63 25.22 3.28
N TRP A 61 9.35 25.42 3.65
CA TRP A 61 8.54 26.51 3.10
C TRP A 61 9.11 27.88 3.44
N ALA A 62 9.66 28.07 4.64
CA ALA A 62 10.38 29.30 4.98
C ALA A 62 11.61 29.54 4.07
N SER A 63 12.30 28.46 3.64
CA SER A 63 13.42 28.58 2.70
C SER A 63 12.95 28.96 1.29
N VAL A 64 11.82 28.40 0.84
CA VAL A 64 11.18 28.74 -0.44
C VAL A 64 10.78 30.21 -0.47
N ASP A 65 10.14 30.71 0.59
CA ASP A 65 9.78 32.14 0.73
C ASP A 65 10.99 33.05 0.73
N ALA A 66 12.13 32.59 1.24
CA ALA A 66 13.40 33.30 1.19
C ALA A 66 14.12 33.20 -0.16
N GLY A 67 13.58 32.48 -1.13
CA GLY A 67 14.16 32.26 -2.45
C GLY A 67 15.41 31.34 -2.43
N THR A 68 15.47 30.42 -1.47
CA THR A 68 16.55 29.43 -1.33
C THR A 68 16.07 28.10 -1.87
N ASP A 69 16.87 27.48 -2.76
CA ASP A 69 16.63 26.08 -3.18
C ASP A 69 17.29 25.14 -2.17
N ASP A 70 16.46 24.42 -1.41
CA ASP A 70 16.90 23.46 -0.39
C ASP A 70 16.36 22.06 -0.74
N ALA A 71 17.08 21.35 -1.62
CA ALA A 71 16.71 20.02 -2.08
C ALA A 71 16.60 19.02 -0.91
N ARG A 72 17.54 19.09 0.06
CA ARG A 72 17.47 18.25 1.26
C ARG A 72 16.26 18.61 2.14
N GLY A 73 16.01 19.90 2.34
CA GLY A 73 14.85 20.39 3.09
C GLY A 73 13.54 19.94 2.46
N ARG A 74 13.47 19.96 1.14
CA ARG A 74 12.31 19.47 0.36
C ARG A 74 12.05 17.99 0.63
N LEU A 75 13.06 17.12 0.54
CA LEU A 75 12.93 15.70 0.84
C LEU A 75 12.63 15.41 2.32
N LEU A 76 13.20 16.21 3.25
CA LEU A 76 12.85 16.10 4.68
C LEU A 76 11.38 16.46 4.93
N CYS A 77 10.85 17.50 4.27
CA CYS A 77 9.43 17.85 4.31
C CYS A 77 8.57 16.68 3.77
N GLY A 78 8.91 16.11 2.62
CA GLY A 78 8.20 14.95 2.08
C GLY A 78 8.23 13.76 3.02
N LYS A 79 9.35 13.52 3.71
CA LYS A 79 9.49 12.46 4.71
C LYS A 79 8.67 12.75 5.97
N GLU A 80 8.61 14.02 6.43
CA GLU A 80 7.70 14.43 7.52
C GLU A 80 6.25 14.16 7.14
N MET A 81 5.83 14.59 5.93
CA MET A 81 4.49 14.35 5.42
C MET A 81 4.17 12.84 5.35
N PHE A 82 5.11 12.03 4.90
CA PHE A 82 4.95 10.57 4.85
C PHE A 82 4.61 9.97 6.22
N PHE A 83 5.21 10.46 7.30
CA PHE A 83 4.99 9.93 8.65
C PHE A 83 3.81 10.56 9.36
N TYR A 84 3.56 11.86 9.18
CA TYR A 84 2.75 12.65 10.10
C TYR A 84 1.65 13.49 9.45
N GLU A 85 1.54 13.50 8.10
CA GLU A 85 0.51 14.32 7.45
C GLU A 85 -0.72 13.50 7.10
N GLY A 86 -1.86 13.91 7.64
CA GLY A 86 -3.16 13.26 7.41
C GLY A 86 -4.00 13.92 6.30
N PHE A 87 -3.51 14.96 5.65
CA PHE A 87 -4.13 15.66 4.51
C PHE A 87 -5.55 16.18 4.76
N ASP A 88 -5.86 16.51 6.00
CA ASP A 88 -7.23 16.89 6.44
C ASP A 88 -8.30 15.85 6.06
N THR A 89 -7.90 14.60 5.90
CA THR A 89 -8.81 13.50 5.55
C THR A 89 -9.59 13.01 6.77
N VAL A 90 -10.69 12.31 6.52
CA VAL A 90 -11.51 11.68 7.56
C VAL A 90 -10.67 10.72 8.40
N GLY A 91 -10.82 10.78 9.70
CA GLY A 91 -10.01 10.03 10.65
C GLY A 91 -10.79 9.40 11.80
N VAL A 92 -10.06 8.73 12.67
CA VAL A 92 -10.56 8.20 13.94
C VAL A 92 -10.55 9.31 14.98
N PRO A 93 -11.64 9.52 15.76
CA PRO A 93 -11.60 10.46 16.88
C PRO A 93 -10.40 10.16 17.78
N THR A 94 -9.56 11.18 18.03
CA THR A 94 -8.31 11.03 18.80
C THR A 94 -8.57 10.42 20.18
N VAL A 95 -9.65 10.88 20.84
CA VAL A 95 -10.04 10.37 22.16
C VAL A 95 -10.39 8.87 22.14
N LEU A 96 -10.97 8.39 21.04
CA LEU A 96 -11.31 6.98 20.89
C LEU A 96 -10.07 6.13 20.70
N LEU A 97 -9.19 6.49 19.77
CA LEU A 97 -7.95 5.77 19.49
C LEU A 97 -7.06 5.70 20.75
N THR A 98 -6.76 6.82 21.36
CA THR A 98 -5.88 6.88 22.56
C THR A 98 -6.47 6.13 23.74
N THR A 99 -7.80 6.16 23.91
CA THR A 99 -8.47 5.40 24.97
C THR A 99 -8.33 3.91 24.74
N VAL A 100 -8.63 3.42 23.53
CA VAL A 100 -8.52 1.98 23.22
C VAL A 100 -7.07 1.50 23.41
N LEU A 101 -6.08 2.24 22.91
CA LEU A 101 -4.67 1.92 23.13
C LEU A 101 -4.30 1.84 24.63
N SER A 102 -4.83 2.75 25.44
CA SER A 102 -4.56 2.78 26.87
C SER A 102 -5.26 1.70 27.69
N LEU A 103 -6.40 1.19 27.21
CA LEU A 103 -7.23 0.20 27.91
C LEU A 103 -6.79 -1.23 27.62
N PHE A 104 -6.17 -1.49 26.48
CA PHE A 104 -5.79 -2.82 26.01
C PHE A 104 -4.29 -2.94 25.69
N PRO A 105 -3.39 -2.58 26.65
CA PRO A 105 -1.95 -2.60 26.40
C PRO A 105 -1.39 -4.01 26.18
N ASP A 106 -2.03 -5.04 26.75
CA ASP A 106 -1.61 -6.43 26.59
C ASP A 106 -1.95 -6.98 25.21
N GLN A 107 -3.05 -6.52 24.59
CA GLN A 107 -3.52 -6.94 23.27
C GLN A 107 -2.90 -6.10 22.16
N LEU A 108 -2.94 -4.78 22.33
CA LEU A 108 -2.47 -3.84 21.31
C LEU A 108 -0.98 -3.55 21.39
N GLY A 109 -0.35 -3.80 22.55
CA GLY A 109 1.04 -3.43 22.74
C GLY A 109 1.28 -1.92 22.81
N VAL A 110 2.53 -1.52 22.99
CA VAL A 110 2.92 -0.11 22.91
C VAL A 110 2.78 0.38 21.48
N GLY A 111 2.09 1.51 21.28
CA GLY A 111 1.88 2.08 19.95
C GLY A 111 1.29 1.10 18.94
N ALA A 112 0.30 0.31 19.38
CA ALA A 112 -0.38 -0.70 18.55
C ALA A 112 0.55 -1.76 17.92
N SER A 113 1.71 -2.03 18.54
CA SER A 113 2.66 -3.05 18.04
C SER A 113 2.09 -4.48 18.06
N GLY A 114 1.08 -4.75 18.91
CA GLY A 114 0.38 -6.03 18.95
C GLY A 114 -0.42 -6.33 17.68
N VAL A 115 -0.85 -5.30 16.97
CA VAL A 115 -1.50 -5.40 15.65
C VAL A 115 -0.55 -4.99 14.52
N GLY A 116 0.75 -5.04 14.76
CA GLY A 116 1.80 -4.87 13.73
C GLY A 116 2.07 -3.43 13.30
N MET A 117 1.53 -2.43 13.99
CA MET A 117 1.97 -1.05 13.77
C MET A 117 3.32 -0.79 14.45
N ILE A 118 4.04 0.20 13.96
CA ILE A 118 5.34 0.57 14.49
C ILE A 118 5.14 1.71 15.50
N PRO A 119 5.52 1.52 16.78
CA PRO A 119 5.40 2.56 17.80
C PRO A 119 6.17 3.82 17.41
N ASP A 120 5.59 4.99 17.63
CA ASP A 120 6.33 6.25 17.51
C ASP A 120 7.08 6.54 18.81
N PRO A 121 8.42 6.46 18.83
CA PRO A 121 9.21 6.73 20.02
C PRO A 121 9.18 8.20 20.43
N THR A 122 8.66 9.09 19.57
CA THR A 122 8.56 10.54 19.82
C THR A 122 7.16 10.97 20.28
N SER A 123 6.18 10.04 20.27
CA SER A 123 4.81 10.32 20.67
C SER A 123 4.66 10.30 22.18
N ASP A 124 4.26 11.41 22.78
CA ASP A 124 3.93 11.49 24.20
C ASP A 124 2.64 10.74 24.56
N ASP A 125 1.74 10.59 23.60
CA ASP A 125 0.42 9.93 23.74
C ASP A 125 0.46 8.42 23.43
N GLY A 126 1.63 7.88 23.10
CA GLY A 126 1.82 6.46 22.79
C GLY A 126 1.18 6.04 21.46
N LEU A 127 1.00 6.95 20.53
CA LEU A 127 0.49 6.68 19.20
C LEU A 127 1.53 5.90 18.37
N PRO A 128 1.10 5.07 17.42
CA PRO A 128 1.99 4.50 16.43
C PRO A 128 2.37 5.52 15.35
N LEU A 129 3.46 5.28 14.65
CA LEU A 129 3.76 5.93 13.38
C LEU A 129 2.64 5.59 12.37
N GLY A 130 2.32 6.57 11.52
CA GLY A 130 1.29 6.37 10.51
C GLY A 130 -0.07 6.97 10.86
N PHE A 131 -0.12 7.81 11.89
CA PHE A 131 -1.25 8.69 12.16
C PHE A 131 -0.81 10.14 12.21
N GLY A 132 -1.60 10.99 11.59
CA GLY A 132 -1.42 12.45 11.59
C GLY A 132 -2.74 13.17 11.83
N PRO A 133 -2.72 14.48 12.06
CA PRO A 133 -3.94 15.27 12.16
C PRO A 133 -4.82 15.07 10.93
N GLY A 134 -6.09 14.76 11.16
CA GLY A 134 -7.12 14.65 10.14
C GLY A 134 -8.18 15.72 10.31
N LYS A 135 -9.21 15.65 9.48
CA LYS A 135 -10.40 16.48 9.59
C LYS A 135 -11.10 16.19 10.91
N ASP A 136 -11.50 17.23 11.62
CA ASP A 136 -12.27 17.05 12.84
C ASP A 136 -13.49 16.16 12.58
N PHE A 137 -13.68 15.16 13.41
CA PHE A 137 -14.78 14.19 13.28
C PHE A 137 -16.15 14.86 13.46
N ALA A 138 -16.22 15.86 14.34
CA ALA A 138 -17.33 16.77 14.56
C ALA A 138 -16.77 18.07 15.14
N ASP A 139 -17.59 19.09 15.29
CA ASP A 139 -17.20 20.35 15.92
C ASP A 139 -16.51 20.08 17.27
N ASP A 140 -15.26 20.56 17.41
CA ASP A 140 -14.42 20.39 18.60
C ASP A 140 -14.05 18.90 18.94
N VAL A 141 -14.15 17.96 17.99
CA VAL A 141 -13.73 16.58 18.16
C VAL A 141 -12.59 16.27 17.19
N PRO A 142 -11.33 16.48 17.59
CA PRO A 142 -10.19 16.22 16.72
C PRO A 142 -10.08 14.73 16.35
N ALA A 143 -9.63 14.47 15.12
CA ALA A 143 -9.40 13.13 14.61
C ALA A 143 -7.97 12.94 14.12
N LEU A 144 -7.56 11.68 14.04
CA LEU A 144 -6.30 11.23 13.48
C LEU A 144 -6.59 10.41 12.23
N ALA A 145 -6.05 10.84 11.11
CA ALA A 145 -6.13 10.14 9.84
C ALA A 145 -4.90 9.23 9.63
N PHE A 146 -5.04 8.23 8.76
CA PHE A 146 -3.89 7.47 8.31
C PHE A 146 -2.95 8.33 7.48
N THR A 147 -1.64 8.11 7.69
CA THR A 147 -0.60 8.65 6.82
C THR A 147 0.03 7.51 6.01
N CYS A 148 0.88 7.82 5.05
CA CYS A 148 1.55 6.81 4.23
C CYS A 148 2.30 5.76 5.07
N ALA A 149 2.86 6.17 6.22
CA ALA A 149 3.66 5.31 7.08
C ALA A 149 2.87 4.19 7.74
N SER A 150 1.55 4.32 7.95
CA SER A 150 0.74 3.23 8.54
C SER A 150 0.82 1.95 7.72
N CYS A 151 0.83 2.08 6.40
CA CYS A 151 0.83 0.96 5.46
C CYS A 151 2.19 0.73 4.78
N HIS A 152 2.97 1.79 4.55
CA HIS A 152 4.17 1.75 3.71
C HIS A 152 5.48 1.97 4.48
N PHE A 153 5.46 1.77 5.78
CA PHE A 153 6.64 1.70 6.63
C PHE A 153 6.62 0.38 7.38
N GLY A 154 7.45 -0.57 6.96
CA GLY A 154 7.45 -1.93 7.47
C GLY A 154 8.80 -2.39 7.99
N GLN A 155 8.77 -3.49 8.74
CA GLN A 155 9.96 -4.18 9.15
C GLN A 155 10.29 -5.31 8.17
N LEU A 156 11.52 -5.28 7.64
CA LEU A 156 12.05 -6.29 6.74
C LEU A 156 12.30 -7.62 7.49
N PRO A 157 12.44 -8.75 6.76
CA PRO A 157 12.73 -10.06 7.38
C PRO A 157 14.01 -10.10 8.22
N ASP A 158 14.95 -9.20 7.98
CA ASP A 158 16.22 -9.06 8.72
C ASP A 158 16.12 -8.12 9.94
N GLY A 159 14.94 -7.59 10.21
CA GLY A 159 14.67 -6.73 11.36
C GLY A 159 14.94 -5.23 11.12
N ARG A 160 15.42 -4.81 9.94
CA ARG A 160 15.55 -3.40 9.60
C ARG A 160 14.18 -2.80 9.30
N TYR A 161 13.98 -1.56 9.69
CA TYR A 161 12.85 -0.74 9.22
C TYR A 161 13.17 -0.15 7.86
N ALA A 162 12.19 -0.09 6.98
CA ALA A 162 12.38 0.46 5.64
C ALA A 162 11.17 1.28 5.18
N LEU A 163 11.45 2.48 4.70
CA LEU A 163 10.48 3.35 4.04
C LEU A 163 10.13 2.78 2.66
N GLY A 164 8.86 2.80 2.33
CA GLY A 164 8.33 2.19 1.12
C GLY A 164 8.11 0.67 1.23
N ALA A 165 8.58 0.03 2.31
CA ALA A 165 8.26 -1.37 2.58
C ALA A 165 6.79 -1.52 2.97
N PRO A 166 6.06 -2.48 2.40
CA PRO A 166 4.71 -2.75 2.88
C PRO A 166 4.75 -3.26 4.33
N ASN A 167 3.89 -2.69 5.18
CA ASN A 167 3.74 -3.19 6.55
C ASN A 167 2.89 -4.46 6.55
N HIS A 168 3.52 -5.58 6.24
CA HIS A 168 2.85 -6.87 6.16
C HIS A 168 2.49 -7.48 7.53
N ASP A 169 2.89 -6.85 8.62
CA ASP A 169 2.53 -7.28 9.98
C ASP A 169 1.31 -6.50 10.50
N TYR A 170 0.89 -5.43 9.82
CA TYR A 170 -0.25 -4.62 10.21
C TYR A 170 -1.58 -5.36 9.99
N ALA A 171 -2.27 -5.68 11.08
CA ALA A 171 -3.58 -6.30 11.12
C ALA A 171 -4.68 -5.22 11.07
N TYR A 172 -4.87 -4.61 9.90
CA TYR A 172 -5.85 -3.53 9.67
C TYR A 172 -7.26 -3.92 10.11
N GLY A 173 -7.73 -5.12 9.75
CA GLY A 173 -9.07 -5.59 10.14
C GLY A 173 -9.23 -5.70 11.65
N GLU A 174 -8.25 -6.27 12.36
CA GLU A 174 -8.27 -6.37 13.82
C GLU A 174 -8.25 -5.01 14.49
N MET A 175 -7.37 -4.10 14.02
CA MET A 175 -7.29 -2.74 14.54
C MET A 175 -8.63 -2.02 14.42
N ASN A 176 -9.27 -2.07 13.25
CA ASN A 176 -10.57 -1.43 13.03
C ASN A 176 -11.69 -2.06 13.89
N LEU A 177 -11.69 -3.37 14.08
CA LEU A 177 -12.65 -4.01 14.99
C LEU A 177 -12.42 -3.54 16.43
N ALA A 178 -11.17 -3.43 16.87
CA ALA A 178 -10.83 -2.99 18.23
C ALA A 178 -11.19 -1.52 18.50
N ILE A 179 -10.94 -0.61 17.55
CA ILE A 179 -11.22 0.83 17.75
C ILE A 179 -12.65 1.24 17.47
N ALA A 180 -13.42 0.42 16.79
CA ALA A 180 -14.78 0.77 16.39
C ALA A 180 -15.83 -0.19 16.93
N VAL A 181 -15.76 -1.48 16.60
CA VAL A 181 -16.80 -2.46 16.95
C VAL A 181 -16.84 -2.71 18.45
N LEU A 182 -15.67 -2.83 19.10
CA LEU A 182 -15.60 -3.09 20.54
C LEU A 182 -16.19 -1.96 21.38
N PRO A 183 -15.83 -0.66 21.19
CA PRO A 183 -16.47 0.44 21.90
C PRO A 183 -17.97 0.56 21.64
N LEU A 184 -18.41 0.39 20.38
CA LEU A 184 -19.84 0.45 20.04
C LEU A 184 -20.63 -0.70 20.67
N SER A 185 -20.10 -1.91 20.68
CA SER A 185 -20.72 -3.05 21.35
C SER A 185 -20.86 -2.79 22.84
N ALA A 186 -19.85 -2.22 23.48
CA ALA A 186 -19.90 -1.82 24.88
C ALA A 186 -20.95 -0.74 25.15
N LEU A 187 -21.10 0.25 24.23
CA LEU A 187 -22.09 1.32 24.33
C LEU A 187 -23.51 0.80 24.19
N LEU A 188 -23.75 -0.02 23.15
CA LEU A 188 -25.09 -0.50 22.79
C LEU A 188 -25.50 -1.75 23.59
N GLY A 189 -24.57 -2.39 24.29
CA GLY A 189 -24.79 -3.68 24.98
C GLY A 189 -25.12 -4.81 24.02
N THR A 190 -24.61 -4.74 22.78
CA THR A 190 -24.78 -5.77 21.75
C THR A 190 -23.55 -6.65 21.71
N GLU A 191 -23.74 -7.93 21.39
CA GLU A 191 -22.63 -8.84 21.16
C GLU A 191 -22.10 -8.62 19.72
N PRO A 192 -20.76 -8.63 19.52
CA PRO A 192 -20.18 -8.63 18.19
C PRO A 192 -20.67 -9.84 17.38
N GLU A 193 -20.62 -9.72 16.06
CA GLU A 193 -20.85 -10.86 15.17
C GLU A 193 -19.84 -11.98 15.49
N ALA A 194 -20.20 -13.27 15.25
CA ALA A 194 -19.42 -14.42 15.71
C ALA A 194 -17.96 -14.42 15.19
N SER A 195 -17.73 -13.98 13.93
CA SER A 195 -16.38 -13.88 13.37
C SER A 195 -15.57 -12.77 14.04
N ALA A 196 -16.20 -11.61 14.23
CA ALA A 196 -15.58 -10.49 14.94
C ALA A 196 -15.33 -10.82 16.42
N ALA A 197 -16.28 -11.50 17.06
CA ALA A 197 -16.13 -11.96 18.44
C ALA A 197 -14.92 -12.89 18.62
N ALA A 198 -14.62 -13.74 17.63
CA ALA A 198 -13.45 -14.61 17.68
C ALA A 198 -12.12 -13.81 17.68
N VAL A 199 -12.04 -12.76 16.86
CA VAL A 199 -10.88 -11.84 16.80
C VAL A 199 -10.81 -10.97 18.05
N LEU A 200 -11.96 -10.51 18.55
CA LEU A 200 -12.05 -9.63 19.70
C LEU A 200 -12.03 -10.38 21.05
N ALA A 201 -11.99 -11.71 21.06
CA ALA A 201 -12.03 -12.49 22.30
C ALA A 201 -11.02 -12.03 23.39
N PRO A 202 -9.75 -11.73 23.07
CA PRO A 202 -8.82 -11.25 24.11
C PRO A 202 -9.24 -9.90 24.75
N TYR A 203 -9.91 -9.04 23.98
CA TYR A 203 -10.41 -7.75 24.47
C TYR A 203 -11.67 -7.93 25.32
N LEU A 204 -12.56 -8.83 24.92
CA LEU A 204 -13.77 -9.17 25.68
C LEU A 204 -13.42 -9.81 27.02
N ASP A 205 -12.45 -10.73 27.04
CA ASP A 205 -11.93 -11.34 28.25
C ASP A 205 -11.34 -10.28 29.22
N ALA A 206 -10.56 -9.32 28.68
CA ALA A 206 -10.03 -8.22 29.49
C ALA A 206 -11.15 -7.33 30.08
N MET A 207 -12.25 -7.11 29.34
CA MET A 207 -13.42 -6.37 29.83
C MET A 207 -14.19 -7.14 30.92
N GLU A 208 -14.22 -8.48 30.86
CA GLU A 208 -14.82 -9.33 31.89
C GLU A 208 -13.96 -9.31 33.16
N ASP A 209 -12.64 -9.39 33.02
CA ASP A 209 -11.67 -9.34 34.11
C ASP A 209 -11.63 -8.00 34.83
N ASP A 210 -11.78 -6.89 34.07
CA ASP A 210 -11.88 -5.52 34.64
C ASP A 210 -13.16 -4.81 34.16
N PRO A 211 -14.27 -4.89 34.90
CA PRO A 211 -15.53 -4.22 34.56
C PRO A 211 -15.43 -2.69 34.45
N THR A 212 -14.34 -2.07 34.91
CA THR A 212 -14.15 -0.62 34.79
C THR A 212 -13.79 -0.19 33.36
N ILE A 213 -13.24 -1.10 32.55
CA ILE A 213 -12.90 -0.84 31.13
C ILE A 213 -14.12 -0.33 30.36
N ARG A 214 -15.26 -1.00 30.50
CA ARG A 214 -16.51 -0.56 29.86
C ARG A 214 -16.88 0.87 30.25
N THR A 215 -16.77 1.20 31.54
CA THR A 215 -17.09 2.56 32.02
C THR A 215 -16.15 3.60 31.43
N ARG A 216 -14.85 3.28 31.32
CA ARG A 216 -13.85 4.17 30.73
C ARG A 216 -14.08 4.35 29.22
N MET A 217 -14.45 3.29 28.49
CA MET A 217 -14.82 3.37 27.08
C MET A 217 -16.06 4.27 26.88
N LEU A 218 -17.12 4.10 27.70
CA LEU A 218 -18.29 4.96 27.64
C LEU A 218 -17.96 6.43 27.95
N ALA A 219 -17.05 6.68 28.85
CA ALA A 219 -16.57 8.05 29.14
C ALA A 219 -15.83 8.66 27.94
N ALA A 220 -15.06 7.87 27.19
CA ALA A 220 -14.38 8.34 25.98
C ALA A 220 -15.36 8.63 24.81
N LEU A 221 -16.50 7.95 24.78
CA LEU A 221 -17.55 8.19 23.77
C LEU A 221 -18.45 9.39 24.12
N ALA A 222 -18.43 9.88 25.35
CA ALA A 222 -19.28 10.98 25.77
C ALA A 222 -19.05 12.29 25.00
N PRO A 223 -17.82 12.71 24.66
CA PRO A 223 -17.58 13.88 23.82
C PRO A 223 -18.20 13.76 22.42
N LEU A 224 -18.10 12.58 21.80
CA LEU A 224 -18.68 12.32 20.49
C LEU A 224 -20.21 12.44 20.53
N ALA A 225 -20.84 11.85 21.55
CA ALA A 225 -22.28 11.97 21.76
C ALA A 225 -22.73 13.41 22.04
N ALA A 226 -21.93 14.17 22.79
CA ALA A 226 -22.20 15.57 23.09
C ALA A 226 -22.09 16.47 21.84
N ALA A 227 -21.15 16.17 20.95
CA ALA A 227 -20.99 16.83 19.65
C ALA A 227 -22.08 16.43 18.62
N GLY A 228 -22.93 15.45 18.94
CA GLY A 228 -23.93 14.95 18.02
C GLY A 228 -23.35 14.13 16.86
N ALA A 229 -22.13 13.63 17.01
CA ALA A 229 -21.47 12.82 15.99
C ALA A 229 -22.20 11.49 15.82
N SER A 230 -22.42 11.08 14.57
CA SER A 230 -22.92 9.75 14.23
C SER A 230 -21.72 8.85 13.89
N LEU A 231 -21.53 7.79 14.66
CA LEU A 231 -20.56 6.77 14.31
C LEU A 231 -21.10 5.91 13.15
N PRO A 232 -20.23 5.47 12.21
CA PRO A 232 -20.63 4.56 11.14
C PRO A 232 -21.36 3.32 11.70
N GLN A 233 -22.33 2.82 10.95
CA GLN A 233 -22.96 1.56 11.32
C GLN A 233 -22.04 0.41 10.90
N PHE A 234 -21.71 -0.44 11.85
CA PHE A 234 -20.95 -1.66 11.57
C PHE A 234 -21.93 -2.81 11.40
N THR A 235 -22.23 -3.14 10.14
CA THR A 235 -23.06 -4.29 9.82
C THR A 235 -22.37 -5.59 10.21
N GLN A 236 -23.11 -6.67 10.32
CA GLN A 236 -22.51 -8.00 10.56
C GLN A 236 -21.62 -8.43 9.41
N GLU A 237 -21.91 -7.99 8.19
CA GLU A 237 -21.12 -8.28 6.99
C GLU A 237 -19.76 -7.61 7.06
N VAL A 238 -19.70 -6.31 7.39
CA VAL A 238 -18.45 -5.55 7.63
C VAL A 238 -17.60 -6.22 8.71
N GLN A 239 -18.21 -6.56 9.85
CA GLN A 239 -17.52 -7.22 10.95
C GLN A 239 -16.92 -8.57 10.51
N ALA A 240 -17.67 -9.37 9.76
CA ALA A 240 -17.21 -10.65 9.26
C ALA A 240 -16.06 -10.49 8.24
N ALA A 241 -16.17 -9.52 7.34
CA ALA A 241 -15.13 -9.23 6.36
C ALA A 241 -13.82 -8.86 7.04
N TYR A 242 -13.81 -7.89 7.93
CA TYR A 242 -12.59 -7.43 8.61
C TYR A 242 -11.96 -8.49 9.50
N ALA A 243 -12.76 -9.32 10.15
CA ALA A 243 -12.26 -10.43 10.96
C ALA A 243 -11.55 -11.53 10.12
N ALA A 244 -11.85 -11.61 8.83
CA ALA A 244 -11.26 -12.59 7.93
C ALA A 244 -9.95 -12.12 7.27
N TRP A 245 -9.62 -10.83 7.33
CA TRP A 245 -8.45 -10.30 6.63
C TRP A 245 -7.15 -10.61 7.35
N LYS A 246 -6.15 -10.98 6.56
CA LYS A 246 -4.81 -11.30 7.08
C LYS A 246 -4.03 -10.00 7.38
N PRO A 247 -3.08 -10.01 8.33
CA PRO A 247 -2.12 -8.92 8.44
C PRO A 247 -1.43 -8.61 7.11
N GLY A 248 -1.18 -7.33 6.82
CA GLY A 248 -0.61 -6.89 5.54
C GLY A 248 -1.63 -6.73 4.42
N THR A 249 -2.91 -6.81 4.77
CA THR A 249 -4.03 -6.49 3.90
C THR A 249 -4.90 -5.41 4.51
N MET A 250 -5.65 -4.72 3.67
CA MET A 250 -6.49 -3.60 4.06
C MET A 250 -7.70 -3.51 3.15
N ASP A 251 -8.66 -2.66 3.48
CA ASP A 251 -9.70 -2.31 2.54
C ASP A 251 -9.12 -1.56 1.34
N PHE A 252 -9.71 -1.77 0.18
CA PHE A 252 -9.30 -1.03 -1.02
C PHE A 252 -9.59 0.47 -0.86
N VAL A 253 -10.70 0.81 -0.24
CA VAL A 253 -10.99 2.18 0.22
C VAL A 253 -10.43 2.36 1.62
N ILE A 254 -9.31 3.06 1.67
CA ILE A 254 -8.54 3.26 2.89
C ILE A 254 -9.22 4.34 3.73
N VAL A 255 -10.11 3.94 4.61
CA VAL A 255 -10.62 4.83 5.65
C VAL A 255 -10.28 4.27 7.03
N PRO A 256 -9.91 5.11 7.99
CA PRO A 256 -9.56 4.66 9.34
C PRO A 256 -10.74 4.04 10.12
N LEU A 257 -11.95 4.30 9.69
CA LEU A 257 -13.16 3.65 10.21
C LEU A 257 -13.85 2.94 9.04
N PRO A 258 -14.25 1.67 9.23
CA PRO A 258 -14.96 0.94 8.18
C PRO A 258 -16.25 1.67 7.84
N LEU A 259 -16.38 2.06 6.59
CA LEU A 259 -17.63 2.54 6.05
C LEU A 259 -18.38 1.33 5.49
N ASP A 260 -19.70 1.33 5.62
CA ASP A 260 -20.55 0.40 4.87
C ASP A 260 -20.71 0.95 3.46
N ASP A 261 -19.77 0.62 2.60
CA ASP A 261 -19.78 0.96 1.19
C ASP A 261 -20.37 -0.18 0.33
N GLU A 262 -20.94 -1.21 0.99
CA GLU A 262 -21.49 -2.41 0.37
C GLU A 262 -20.47 -3.25 -0.44
N VAL A 263 -19.19 -2.85 -0.49
CA VAL A 263 -18.15 -3.49 -1.30
C VAL A 263 -16.89 -3.73 -0.47
N HIS A 264 -16.89 -4.78 0.32
CA HIS A 264 -15.72 -5.13 1.14
C HIS A 264 -14.67 -5.85 0.30
N THR A 265 -13.77 -5.12 -0.33
CA THR A 265 -12.68 -5.66 -1.13
C THR A 265 -11.36 -5.58 -0.40
N VAL A 266 -10.81 -6.74 -0.10
CA VAL A 266 -9.48 -6.83 0.50
C VAL A 266 -8.39 -6.64 -0.55
N SER A 267 -7.42 -5.78 -0.24
CA SER A 267 -6.21 -5.61 -1.04
C SER A 267 -4.96 -5.76 -0.18
N LYS A 268 -3.87 -6.27 -0.76
CA LYS A 268 -2.59 -6.30 -0.06
C LYS A 268 -1.97 -4.91 -0.02
N ILE A 269 -1.24 -4.61 1.03
CA ILE A 269 -0.38 -3.44 1.07
C ILE A 269 0.80 -3.65 0.11
N MET A 270 1.00 -2.71 -0.82
CA MET A 270 2.06 -2.76 -1.83
C MET A 270 3.32 -2.01 -1.39
N SER A 271 4.48 -2.36 -1.97
CA SER A 271 5.68 -1.52 -1.82
C SER A 271 5.56 -0.22 -2.61
N LEU A 272 6.22 0.84 -2.11
CA LEU A 272 6.37 2.10 -2.84
C LEU A 272 7.69 2.17 -3.62
N TRP A 273 8.47 1.11 -3.65
CA TRP A 273 9.73 1.08 -4.38
C TRP A 273 9.50 0.98 -5.90
N GLY A 274 10.34 1.69 -6.65
CA GLY A 274 10.27 1.66 -8.11
C GLY A 274 9.03 2.32 -8.70
N ILE A 275 8.44 3.31 -8.01
CA ILE A 275 7.41 4.15 -8.61
C ILE A 275 8.02 4.85 -9.83
N PRO A 276 7.38 4.79 -11.01
CA PRO A 276 7.89 5.44 -12.21
C PRO A 276 7.81 6.97 -12.06
N ASP A 277 8.85 7.65 -12.52
CA ASP A 277 8.85 9.10 -12.70
C ASP A 277 7.96 9.50 -13.89
N ALA A 278 7.48 10.74 -13.92
CA ALA A 278 6.71 11.28 -15.03
C ALA A 278 7.48 11.24 -16.36
N ASP A 279 8.81 11.46 -16.32
CA ASP A 279 9.67 11.37 -17.50
C ASP A 279 9.81 9.92 -18.02
N ASP A 280 9.83 8.94 -17.12
CA ASP A 280 9.79 7.52 -17.48
C ASP A 280 8.47 7.14 -18.17
N ILE A 281 7.40 7.85 -17.84
CA ILE A 281 6.06 7.67 -18.40
C ILE A 281 5.98 8.15 -19.84
N ALA A 282 6.60 9.28 -20.16
CA ALA A 282 6.60 9.87 -21.49
C ALA A 282 7.26 8.94 -22.53
N ASP A 283 8.26 8.17 -22.13
CA ASP A 283 8.94 7.18 -22.99
C ASP A 283 8.09 5.92 -23.22
N PHE A 284 6.99 5.77 -22.51
CA PHE A 284 6.23 4.53 -22.51
C PHE A 284 5.05 4.49 -23.52
N GLU A 285 4.81 5.52 -24.32
CA GLU A 285 3.67 5.58 -25.29
C GLU A 285 2.35 5.04 -24.68
N MET A 286 2.14 5.25 -23.38
CA MET A 286 0.99 4.66 -22.69
C MET A 286 -0.15 5.65 -22.54
N ASP A 287 -1.32 5.20 -22.90
CA ASP A 287 -2.57 5.74 -22.38
C ASP A 287 -2.70 5.34 -20.89
N GLY A 288 -1.82 5.86 -20.09
CA GLY A 288 -2.03 6.38 -18.79
C GLY A 288 -2.24 5.49 -17.59
N ALA A 289 -1.98 4.19 -17.49
CA ALA A 289 -2.27 3.42 -16.27
C ALA A 289 -1.03 2.98 -15.49
N LEU A 290 -0.68 3.63 -14.36
CA LEU A 290 0.60 3.37 -13.71
C LEU A 290 0.55 3.07 -12.23
N LEU A 291 -0.36 3.68 -11.49
CA LEU A 291 -0.39 3.60 -10.04
C LEU A 291 -1.70 2.99 -9.54
N GLY A 292 -1.66 2.46 -8.31
CA GLY A 292 -2.76 1.69 -7.75
C GLY A 292 -2.79 0.24 -8.24
N HIS A 293 -3.62 -0.58 -7.61
CA HIS A 293 -3.85 -1.97 -8.01
C HIS A 293 -4.44 -2.07 -9.42
N THR A 294 -5.34 -1.18 -9.74
CA THR A 294 -6.12 -1.15 -10.99
C THR A 294 -5.49 -0.26 -12.07
N GLY A 295 -4.39 0.44 -11.77
CA GLY A 295 -3.75 1.34 -12.71
C GLY A 295 -4.53 2.62 -12.98
N VAL A 296 -5.29 3.11 -12.01
CA VAL A 296 -6.21 4.25 -12.17
C VAL A 296 -5.52 5.60 -12.35
N SER A 297 -4.25 5.75 -11.94
CA SER A 297 -3.58 7.04 -12.01
C SER A 297 -2.40 7.04 -12.99
N THR A 298 -2.22 8.18 -13.64
CA THR A 298 -1.18 8.44 -14.65
C THR A 298 0.07 9.10 -14.09
N SER A 299 -0.02 9.71 -12.91
CA SER A 299 1.10 10.37 -12.24
C SER A 299 1.03 10.17 -10.74
N THR A 300 2.17 10.34 -10.06
CA THR A 300 2.23 10.24 -8.60
C THR A 300 1.44 11.36 -7.94
N LEU A 301 1.48 12.58 -8.48
CA LEU A 301 0.70 13.70 -7.96
C LEU A 301 -0.80 13.43 -8.04
N ASN A 302 -1.33 13.04 -9.20
CA ASN A 302 -2.75 12.70 -9.33
C ASN A 302 -3.16 11.58 -8.38
N PHE A 303 -2.26 10.62 -8.14
CA PHE A 303 -2.52 9.54 -7.19
C PHE A 303 -2.60 10.04 -5.75
N LEU A 304 -1.74 10.99 -5.37
CA LEU A 304 -1.77 11.65 -4.06
C LEU A 304 -3.02 12.52 -3.89
N GLU A 305 -3.37 13.32 -4.89
CA GLU A 305 -4.63 14.07 -4.91
C GLU A 305 -5.84 13.16 -4.76
N GLY A 306 -5.81 12.01 -5.43
CA GLY A 306 -6.85 10.97 -5.30
C GLY A 306 -7.05 10.53 -3.85
N PHE A 307 -6.00 10.39 -3.05
CA PHE A 307 -6.13 10.09 -1.61
C PHE A 307 -6.75 11.22 -0.82
N VAL A 308 -6.40 12.47 -1.11
CA VAL A 308 -7.01 13.63 -0.45
C VAL A 308 -8.51 13.64 -0.70
N VAL A 309 -8.91 13.42 -1.93
CA VAL A 309 -10.32 13.41 -2.33
C VAL A 309 -11.08 12.22 -1.73
N LEU A 310 -10.55 11.00 -1.86
CA LEU A 310 -11.17 9.79 -1.31
C LEU A 310 -11.34 9.87 0.21
N GLY A 311 -10.42 10.55 0.89
CA GLY A 311 -10.51 10.81 2.32
C GLY A 311 -11.37 12.02 2.70
N ASP A 312 -12.10 12.64 1.78
CA ASP A 312 -12.87 13.89 2.02
C ASP A 312 -12.00 15.01 2.60
N GLY A 313 -10.73 15.10 2.14
CA GLY A 313 -9.77 16.13 2.55
C GLY A 313 -9.96 17.44 1.82
N ASP A 314 -9.20 18.47 2.22
CA ASP A 314 -9.27 19.81 1.63
C ASP A 314 -8.39 19.92 0.37
N THR A 315 -8.99 19.70 -0.80
CA THR A 315 -8.30 19.78 -2.09
C THR A 315 -7.84 21.20 -2.46
N GLU A 316 -8.44 22.25 -1.89
CA GLU A 316 -7.97 23.63 -2.09
C GLU A 316 -6.68 23.91 -1.31
N ALA A 317 -6.51 23.25 -0.17
CA ALA A 317 -5.30 23.34 0.64
C ALA A 317 -4.16 22.44 0.12
N TRP A 318 -4.49 21.26 -0.42
CA TRP A 318 -3.53 20.24 -0.86
C TRP A 318 -3.34 20.25 -2.38
N THR A 319 -2.74 21.32 -2.88
CA THR A 319 -2.41 21.50 -4.30
C THR A 319 -1.18 20.67 -4.71
N GLU A 320 -0.97 20.51 -6.01
CA GLU A 320 0.25 19.88 -6.59
C GLU A 320 1.55 20.46 -5.99
N ASP A 321 1.64 21.79 -5.88
CA ASP A 321 2.83 22.44 -5.30
C ASP A 321 3.06 21.98 -3.85
N ARG A 322 1.99 21.82 -3.08
CA ARG A 322 2.07 21.43 -1.67
C ARG A 322 2.34 19.95 -1.49
N LEU A 323 1.86 19.10 -2.39
CA LEU A 323 2.13 17.65 -2.43
C LEU A 323 3.50 17.32 -3.03
N GLY A 324 4.10 18.24 -3.80
CA GLY A 324 5.36 18.01 -4.49
C GLY A 324 6.53 17.51 -3.61
N PRO A 325 6.75 18.01 -2.39
CA PRO A 325 7.78 17.45 -1.50
C PRO A 325 7.55 15.97 -1.17
N LEU A 326 6.29 15.54 -0.98
CA LEU A 326 5.96 14.15 -0.76
C LEU A 326 6.19 13.31 -2.01
N GLU A 327 5.80 13.81 -3.18
CA GLU A 327 6.06 13.14 -4.45
C GLU A 327 7.55 12.89 -4.65
N ASP A 328 8.40 13.92 -4.53
CA ASP A 328 9.85 13.79 -4.68
C ASP A 328 10.43 12.79 -3.69
N PHE A 329 9.93 12.79 -2.44
CA PHE A 329 10.33 11.83 -1.44
C PHE A 329 9.96 10.39 -1.84
N LEU A 330 8.72 10.15 -2.29
CA LEU A 330 8.28 8.82 -2.73
C LEU A 330 9.08 8.32 -3.93
N LEU A 331 9.35 9.19 -4.90
CA LEU A 331 10.17 8.87 -6.08
C LEU A 331 11.63 8.60 -5.72
N SER A 332 12.11 9.12 -4.59
CA SER A 332 13.46 8.86 -4.07
C SER A 332 13.62 7.48 -3.43
N LEU A 333 12.53 6.79 -3.07
CA LEU A 333 12.57 5.53 -2.34
C LEU A 333 13.14 4.39 -3.21
N ARG A 334 14.03 3.60 -2.62
CA ARG A 334 14.66 2.43 -3.26
C ARG A 334 14.50 1.20 -2.40
N ALA A 335 14.29 0.06 -3.06
CA ALA A 335 14.31 -1.23 -2.37
C ALA A 335 15.71 -1.50 -1.81
N PRO A 336 15.82 -1.91 -0.55
CA PRO A 336 17.09 -2.35 0.00
C PRO A 336 17.51 -3.69 -0.64
N GLU A 337 18.81 -3.89 -0.75
CA GLU A 337 19.36 -5.15 -1.21
C GLU A 337 18.97 -6.31 -0.27
N ASN A 338 18.71 -7.47 -0.87
CA ASN A 338 18.48 -8.69 -0.11
C ASN A 338 19.77 -9.06 0.68
N PRO A 339 19.72 -9.08 2.03
CA PRO A 339 20.91 -9.41 2.83
C PRO A 339 21.37 -10.87 2.67
N ASN A 340 20.53 -11.71 2.08
CA ASN A 340 20.81 -13.12 1.81
C ASN A 340 20.62 -13.38 0.31
N PRO A 341 21.51 -12.85 -0.55
CA PRO A 341 21.35 -12.98 -1.99
C PRO A 341 21.41 -14.46 -2.40
N PRO A 342 20.53 -14.90 -3.30
CA PRO A 342 20.57 -16.27 -3.82
C PRO A 342 21.86 -16.56 -4.61
N GLU A 343 22.14 -17.85 -4.83
CA GLU A 343 23.24 -18.31 -5.67
C GLU A 343 23.13 -17.74 -7.09
N ALA A 344 24.20 -17.11 -7.59
CA ALA A 344 24.22 -16.42 -8.87
C ALA A 344 23.85 -17.33 -10.06
N SER A 345 24.24 -18.61 -10.02
CA SER A 345 23.87 -19.57 -11.06
C SER A 345 22.36 -19.85 -11.11
N LEU A 346 21.68 -19.90 -9.96
CA LEU A 346 20.23 -20.05 -9.90
C LEU A 346 19.52 -18.78 -10.35
N VAL A 347 20.09 -17.61 -10.04
CA VAL A 347 19.54 -16.31 -10.49
C VAL A 347 19.60 -16.23 -12.02
N GLU A 348 20.73 -16.60 -12.65
CA GLU A 348 20.89 -16.61 -14.12
C GLU A 348 19.91 -17.60 -14.79
N GLU A 349 19.80 -18.81 -14.25
CA GLU A 349 18.85 -19.80 -14.73
C GLU A 349 17.41 -19.31 -14.58
N GLY A 350 17.06 -18.74 -13.40
CA GLY A 350 15.73 -18.19 -13.12
C GLY A 350 15.37 -17.04 -14.04
N ALA A 351 16.31 -16.13 -14.36
CA ALA A 351 16.08 -15.04 -15.31
C ALA A 351 15.75 -15.58 -16.71
N GLY A 352 16.47 -16.61 -17.16
CA GLY A 352 16.18 -17.28 -18.43
C GLY A 352 14.81 -17.96 -18.45
N LEU A 353 14.43 -18.60 -17.34
CA LEU A 353 13.12 -19.22 -17.17
C LEU A 353 12.00 -18.17 -17.11
N PHE A 354 12.21 -17.06 -16.42
CA PHE A 354 11.26 -15.96 -16.33
C PHE A 354 10.86 -15.42 -17.71
N ALA A 355 11.85 -15.23 -18.58
CA ALA A 355 11.61 -14.83 -19.96
C ALA A 355 10.94 -15.94 -20.79
N SER A 356 11.44 -17.18 -20.71
CA SER A 356 10.96 -18.28 -21.55
C SER A 356 9.59 -18.84 -21.14
N ALA A 357 9.23 -18.72 -19.87
CA ALA A 357 7.92 -19.08 -19.36
C ALA A 357 6.84 -18.01 -19.61
N GLY A 358 7.21 -16.87 -20.21
CA GLY A 358 6.28 -15.82 -20.60
C GLY A 358 5.93 -14.82 -19.49
N CYS A 359 6.61 -14.86 -18.33
CA CYS A 359 6.37 -13.94 -17.21
C CYS A 359 6.59 -12.46 -17.62
N THR A 360 7.52 -12.23 -18.56
CA THR A 360 7.79 -10.90 -19.14
C THR A 360 6.62 -10.32 -19.94
N GLY A 361 5.59 -11.11 -20.27
CA GLY A 361 4.38 -10.60 -20.89
C GLY A 361 3.60 -9.65 -19.97
N CYS A 362 3.69 -9.87 -18.67
CA CYS A 362 3.05 -9.05 -17.64
C CYS A 362 4.07 -8.31 -16.75
N HIS A 363 5.24 -8.87 -16.52
CA HIS A 363 6.28 -8.33 -15.66
C HIS A 363 7.51 -7.97 -16.48
N ASP A 364 7.39 -7.00 -17.38
CA ASP A 364 8.48 -6.54 -18.24
C ASP A 364 9.22 -5.33 -17.66
N GLY A 365 10.33 -4.98 -18.30
CA GLY A 365 11.15 -3.85 -17.94
C GLY A 365 11.88 -4.01 -16.60
N ALA A 366 12.66 -2.99 -16.27
CA ALA A 366 13.58 -3.02 -15.14
C ALA A 366 12.88 -3.07 -13.76
N ARG A 367 11.62 -2.67 -13.70
CA ARG A 367 10.80 -2.70 -12.48
C ARG A 367 9.95 -3.95 -12.35
N GLY A 368 9.97 -4.84 -13.37
CA GLY A 368 9.14 -6.03 -13.41
C GLY A 368 7.64 -5.70 -13.34
N SER A 369 7.22 -4.61 -13.99
CA SER A 369 5.82 -4.19 -14.07
C SER A 369 5.49 -3.85 -15.51
N SER A 370 4.56 -4.57 -16.09
CA SER A 370 4.09 -4.25 -17.43
C SER A 370 3.28 -2.94 -17.44
N ARG A 371 3.10 -2.45 -18.63
CA ARG A 371 2.34 -1.26 -18.96
C ARG A 371 0.85 -1.52 -19.09
N GLY A 372 0.44 -2.80 -19.04
CA GLY A 372 -0.94 -3.22 -19.27
C GLY A 372 -1.73 -3.37 -17.97
N VAL A 373 -3.04 -3.23 -18.15
CA VAL A 373 -4.05 -3.69 -17.19
C VAL A 373 -4.59 -5.01 -17.74
N PHE A 374 -4.65 -6.02 -16.90
CA PHE A 374 -5.07 -7.37 -17.26
C PHE A 374 -6.40 -7.66 -16.57
N SER A 375 -7.36 -8.22 -17.30
CA SER A 375 -8.65 -8.58 -16.72
C SER A 375 -8.48 -9.67 -15.65
N PHE A 376 -9.39 -9.71 -14.70
CA PHE A 376 -9.39 -10.72 -13.65
C PHE A 376 -9.51 -12.14 -14.23
N ASP A 377 -10.30 -12.30 -15.30
CA ASP A 377 -10.45 -13.57 -16.00
C ASP A 377 -9.17 -14.00 -16.72
N GLU A 378 -8.41 -13.07 -17.32
CA GLU A 378 -7.15 -13.38 -17.99
C GLU A 378 -6.09 -13.89 -17.03
N ILE A 379 -6.04 -13.31 -15.83
CA ILE A 379 -5.13 -13.75 -14.76
C ILE A 379 -5.67 -14.98 -14.03
N GLY A 380 -6.98 -15.23 -14.10
CA GLY A 380 -7.68 -16.26 -13.37
C GLY A 380 -7.76 -16.01 -11.87
N THR A 381 -7.70 -14.73 -11.45
CA THR A 381 -7.66 -14.31 -10.05
C THR A 381 -9.04 -13.92 -9.52
N ASP A 382 -9.12 -13.67 -8.21
CA ASP A 382 -10.31 -13.16 -7.56
C ASP A 382 -10.78 -11.83 -8.17
N SER A 383 -12.07 -11.72 -8.45
CA SER A 383 -12.67 -10.56 -9.12
C SER A 383 -13.47 -9.65 -8.18
N ALA A 384 -13.37 -9.81 -6.87
CA ALA A 384 -14.13 -8.96 -5.94
C ALA A 384 -13.86 -7.47 -6.16
N MET A 385 -12.63 -7.12 -6.48
CA MET A 385 -12.22 -5.75 -6.79
C MET A 385 -12.88 -5.18 -8.06
N GLU A 386 -13.37 -6.04 -8.97
CA GLU A 386 -14.09 -5.62 -10.19
C GLU A 386 -15.36 -4.86 -9.84
N ARG A 387 -16.00 -5.20 -8.71
CA ARG A 387 -17.20 -4.51 -8.23
C ARG A 387 -16.94 -3.03 -7.94
N TRP A 388 -15.74 -2.68 -7.51
CA TRP A 388 -15.28 -1.30 -7.33
C TRP A 388 -15.12 -0.56 -8.65
N LEU A 389 -14.93 -1.30 -9.72
CA LEU A 389 -14.70 -0.79 -11.06
C LEU A 389 -16.00 -0.76 -11.89
N ASP A 390 -17.12 -1.18 -11.29
CA ASP A 390 -18.43 -1.20 -11.95
C ASP A 390 -19.20 0.09 -11.63
N PRO A 391 -19.34 1.00 -12.61
CA PRO A 391 -20.08 2.26 -12.41
C PRO A 391 -21.58 2.07 -12.16
N ASP A 392 -22.10 0.84 -12.36
CA ASP A 392 -23.53 0.54 -12.24
C ASP A 392 -23.94 0.01 -10.86
N LEU A 393 -22.97 -0.18 -9.92
CA LEU A 393 -23.28 -0.76 -8.60
C LEU A 393 -24.27 0.07 -7.75
N ASP A 394 -24.31 1.38 -7.95
CA ASP A 394 -25.24 2.28 -7.26
C ASP A 394 -25.75 3.42 -8.16
N GLY A 395 -25.36 3.44 -9.43
CA GLY A 395 -25.70 4.49 -10.39
C GLY A 395 -24.85 5.76 -10.26
N GLU A 396 -23.91 5.78 -9.31
CA GLU A 396 -22.87 6.82 -9.20
C GLU A 396 -21.52 6.10 -9.12
N PRO A 397 -20.50 6.50 -9.89
CA PRO A 397 -19.16 5.94 -9.75
C PRO A 397 -18.66 6.21 -8.30
N CYS A 398 -18.14 5.18 -7.65
CA CYS A 398 -17.66 5.29 -6.27
C CYS A 398 -16.58 6.37 -6.08
N CYS A 399 -15.93 6.71 -7.15
CA CYS A 399 -14.90 7.72 -7.18
C CYS A 399 -15.19 8.60 -8.39
N ASP A 400 -15.25 9.90 -8.19
CA ASP A 400 -15.35 10.84 -9.31
C ASP A 400 -14.16 10.58 -10.25
N VAL A 401 -14.42 9.90 -11.36
CA VAL A 401 -13.38 9.43 -12.29
C VAL A 401 -12.63 10.60 -12.91
N ASP A 402 -13.23 11.80 -12.89
CA ASP A 402 -12.56 13.04 -13.29
C ASP A 402 -11.36 13.36 -12.39
N LEU A 403 -11.34 12.87 -11.14
CA LEU A 403 -10.26 13.08 -10.19
C LEU A 403 -8.97 12.33 -10.55
N VAL A 404 -9.07 11.22 -11.24
CA VAL A 404 -7.90 10.44 -11.67
C VAL A 404 -7.63 10.61 -13.18
N GLY A 405 -8.34 11.51 -13.85
CA GLY A 405 -8.09 11.86 -15.26
C GLY A 405 -8.44 10.76 -16.25
N ARG A 406 -9.40 9.87 -15.94
CA ARG A 406 -9.80 8.78 -16.81
C ARG A 406 -11.30 8.64 -16.98
N ASP A 407 -11.70 8.56 -18.26
CA ASP A 407 -13.09 8.34 -18.69
C ASP A 407 -13.54 6.87 -18.57
N ALA A 408 -12.69 5.96 -18.06
CA ALA A 408 -13.01 4.54 -17.98
C ALA A 408 -12.26 3.86 -16.84
N LEU A 409 -12.98 3.12 -16.04
CA LEU A 409 -12.45 2.11 -15.15
C LEU A 409 -11.65 1.09 -15.97
N THR A 410 -10.54 0.64 -15.43
CA THR A 410 -9.59 -0.16 -16.22
C THR A 410 -10.08 -1.57 -16.51
N GLY A 411 -11.12 -2.04 -15.81
CA GLY A 411 -11.69 -3.38 -15.96
C GLY A 411 -10.76 -4.52 -15.55
N GLY A 412 -9.68 -4.22 -14.82
CA GLY A 412 -8.71 -5.22 -14.44
C GLY A 412 -7.68 -4.71 -13.44
N ILE A 413 -6.60 -5.46 -13.28
CA ILE A 413 -5.48 -5.13 -12.40
C ILE A 413 -4.17 -5.04 -13.17
N ARG A 414 -3.28 -4.23 -12.64
CA ARG A 414 -1.94 -4.05 -13.18
C ARG A 414 -0.98 -5.08 -12.59
N ALA A 415 -0.03 -5.57 -13.41
CA ALA A 415 1.08 -6.36 -12.89
C ALA A 415 1.89 -5.53 -11.89
N GLN A 416 2.06 -6.07 -10.68
CA GLN A 416 2.77 -5.39 -9.61
C GLN A 416 4.27 -5.34 -9.89
N ARG A 417 4.92 -4.25 -9.42
CA ARG A 417 6.38 -4.16 -9.47
C ARG A 417 7.01 -5.28 -8.66
N LEU A 418 8.07 -5.89 -9.20
CA LEU A 418 8.79 -6.97 -8.55
C LEU A 418 10.00 -6.49 -7.74
N VAL A 419 10.29 -5.18 -7.78
CA VAL A 419 11.40 -4.57 -7.03
C VAL A 419 11.20 -4.79 -5.54
N GLY A 420 12.20 -5.38 -4.89
CA GLY A 420 12.15 -5.68 -3.45
C GLY A 420 11.22 -6.82 -3.06
N VAL A 421 10.73 -7.60 -4.01
CA VAL A 421 9.79 -8.72 -3.77
C VAL A 421 10.36 -9.78 -2.81
N TRP A 422 11.67 -9.82 -2.63
CA TRP A 422 12.35 -10.70 -1.67
C TRP A 422 11.86 -10.51 -0.24
N SER A 423 11.39 -9.31 0.11
CA SER A 423 10.90 -8.96 1.44
C SER A 423 9.39 -9.14 1.62
N ALA A 424 8.68 -9.46 0.54
CA ALA A 424 7.22 -9.57 0.57
C ALA A 424 6.75 -10.82 1.33
N LYS A 425 5.71 -10.64 2.16
CA LYS A 425 5.04 -11.71 2.91
C LYS A 425 3.60 -11.95 2.41
N ARG A 426 3.14 -11.18 1.41
CA ARG A 426 1.80 -11.29 0.83
C ARG A 426 1.88 -11.21 -0.70
N PHE A 427 1.20 -12.12 -1.36
CA PHE A 427 1.17 -12.26 -2.83
C PHE A 427 -0.28 -12.29 -3.31
N LEU A 428 -0.47 -12.17 -4.63
CA LEU A 428 -1.71 -11.82 -5.29
C LEU A 428 -2.21 -10.42 -4.87
N HIS A 429 -3.23 -9.90 -5.56
CA HIS A 429 -3.73 -8.54 -5.28
C HIS A 429 -4.41 -8.43 -3.91
N ASN A 430 -5.05 -9.51 -3.46
CA ASN A 430 -5.77 -9.60 -2.19
C ASN A 430 -4.93 -10.14 -1.00
N GLY A 431 -3.63 -10.42 -1.22
CA GLY A 431 -2.74 -10.90 -0.16
C GLY A 431 -3.02 -12.32 0.33
N SER A 432 -3.77 -13.11 -0.41
CA SER A 432 -4.21 -14.45 0.01
C SER A 432 -3.09 -15.48 0.10
N VAL A 433 -2.00 -15.29 -0.64
CA VAL A 433 -0.83 -16.20 -0.70
C VAL A 433 0.31 -15.63 0.15
N ASP A 434 0.95 -16.47 0.97
CA ASP A 434 1.86 -16.05 2.05
C ASP A 434 3.36 -16.11 1.69
N SER A 435 3.72 -16.81 0.60
CA SER A 435 5.12 -16.96 0.19
C SER A 435 5.26 -17.17 -1.32
N LEU A 436 6.47 -16.96 -1.85
CA LEU A 436 6.78 -17.35 -3.23
C LEU A 436 6.65 -18.86 -3.41
N GLU A 437 7.06 -19.65 -2.42
CA GLU A 437 6.91 -21.10 -2.44
C GLU A 437 5.45 -21.53 -2.58
N ASP A 438 4.53 -20.84 -1.88
CA ASP A 438 3.09 -21.09 -2.02
C ASP A 438 2.58 -20.61 -3.38
N LEU A 439 3.05 -19.44 -3.86
CA LEU A 439 2.68 -18.91 -5.17
C LEU A 439 3.05 -19.89 -6.29
N PHE A 440 4.18 -20.57 -6.17
CA PHE A 440 4.66 -21.59 -7.09
C PHE A 440 4.19 -23.03 -6.74
N CYS A 441 3.25 -23.18 -5.80
CA CYS A 441 2.70 -24.47 -5.38
C CYS A 441 3.75 -25.50 -4.89
N MET A 442 4.87 -25.03 -4.33
CA MET A 442 5.92 -25.93 -3.79
C MET A 442 5.52 -26.54 -2.45
N ASN A 443 4.64 -25.87 -1.69
CA ASN A 443 4.12 -26.35 -0.40
C ASN A 443 2.77 -27.08 -0.53
N GLY A 444 2.24 -27.21 -1.73
CA GLY A 444 0.99 -27.89 -2.02
C GLY A 444 0.18 -27.20 -3.12
N PRO A 445 -0.90 -27.82 -3.56
CA PRO A 445 -1.74 -27.27 -4.62
C PRO A 445 -2.52 -26.04 -4.16
N ARG A 446 -2.74 -25.10 -5.06
CA ARG A 446 -3.71 -23.99 -4.96
C ARG A 446 -4.76 -24.11 -6.05
N PRO A 447 -5.94 -23.52 -5.93
CA PRO A 447 -6.41 -22.77 -4.77
C PRO A 447 -6.78 -23.68 -3.60
N THR A 448 -6.58 -23.17 -2.38
CA THR A 448 -7.08 -23.75 -1.13
C THR A 448 -8.35 -23.06 -0.65
N ILE A 449 -8.52 -21.82 -1.06
CA ILE A 449 -9.71 -20.98 -0.85
C ILE A 449 -10.24 -20.57 -2.23
N ASP A 450 -11.51 -20.84 -2.49
CA ASP A 450 -12.15 -20.61 -3.79
C ASP A 450 -13.27 -19.56 -3.71
N THR A 451 -13.36 -18.86 -2.59
CA THR A 451 -14.41 -17.87 -2.33
C THR A 451 -13.85 -16.45 -2.33
N SER A 452 -14.45 -15.59 -3.15
CA SER A 452 -14.20 -14.16 -3.17
C SER A 452 -14.62 -13.52 -1.82
N PRO A 453 -13.92 -12.51 -1.31
CA PRO A 453 -12.73 -11.83 -1.85
C PRO A 453 -11.38 -12.43 -1.39
N LEU A 454 -11.38 -13.55 -0.72
CA LEU A 454 -10.20 -14.17 -0.09
C LEU A 454 -9.64 -15.35 -0.90
N SER A 455 -10.10 -15.53 -2.12
CA SER A 455 -9.64 -16.63 -2.99
C SER A 455 -8.13 -16.50 -3.25
N ASP A 456 -7.44 -17.64 -3.18
CA ASP A 456 -6.03 -17.75 -3.54
C ASP A 456 -5.82 -18.24 -4.99
N ARG A 457 -6.85 -18.11 -5.83
CA ARG A 457 -6.76 -18.26 -7.28
C ARG A 457 -5.93 -17.14 -7.90
N GLY A 458 -5.31 -17.47 -9.01
CA GLY A 458 -4.49 -16.54 -9.80
C GLY A 458 -3.04 -16.98 -9.86
N HIS A 459 -2.39 -16.66 -10.97
CA HIS A 459 -1.05 -17.17 -11.26
C HIS A 459 -0.97 -18.71 -11.22
N ASP A 460 -2.06 -19.42 -11.53
CA ASP A 460 -2.12 -20.89 -11.45
C ASP A 460 -1.14 -21.56 -12.43
N PHE A 461 -0.77 -20.84 -13.51
CA PHE A 461 0.28 -21.26 -14.44
C PHE A 461 1.66 -21.43 -13.77
N THR A 462 1.93 -20.80 -12.62
CA THR A 462 3.17 -21.02 -11.86
C THR A 462 3.22 -22.39 -11.18
N CYS A 463 2.07 -23.02 -11.02
CA CYS A 463 1.92 -24.34 -10.41
C CYS A 463 2.16 -25.47 -11.42
N GLU A 464 1.91 -25.20 -12.71
CA GLU A 464 1.93 -26.17 -13.79
C GLU A 464 3.08 -25.92 -14.77
N GLY A 465 3.50 -26.96 -15.46
CA GLY A 465 4.49 -26.84 -16.55
C GLY A 465 5.94 -26.62 -16.13
N LEU A 466 6.23 -26.44 -14.85
CA LEU A 466 7.56 -26.27 -14.28
C LEU A 466 7.86 -27.37 -13.27
N ASP A 467 9.04 -27.93 -13.30
CA ASP A 467 9.53 -28.81 -12.25
C ASP A 467 10.05 -28.04 -11.03
N ASP A 468 10.28 -28.74 -9.91
CA ASP A 468 10.69 -28.10 -8.66
C ASP A 468 12.03 -27.37 -8.76
N SER A 469 12.96 -27.84 -9.61
CA SER A 469 14.25 -27.16 -9.79
C SER A 469 14.08 -25.85 -10.56
N GLN A 470 13.23 -25.84 -11.56
CA GLN A 470 12.89 -24.65 -12.32
C GLN A 470 12.16 -23.60 -11.45
N LYS A 471 11.23 -24.06 -10.60
CA LYS A 471 10.57 -23.19 -9.63
C LYS A 471 11.55 -22.59 -8.63
N GLN A 472 12.52 -23.37 -8.13
CA GLN A 472 13.56 -22.87 -7.23
C GLN A 472 14.43 -21.81 -7.91
N ALA A 473 14.81 -22.00 -9.18
CA ALA A 473 15.58 -21.01 -9.93
C ALA A 473 14.77 -19.71 -10.14
N LEU A 474 13.47 -19.81 -10.48
CA LEU A 474 12.59 -18.64 -10.60
C LEU A 474 12.44 -17.88 -9.27
N ILE A 475 12.26 -18.59 -8.15
CA ILE A 475 12.18 -17.97 -6.82
C ILE A 475 13.53 -17.31 -6.47
N ALA A 476 14.66 -17.92 -6.83
CA ALA A 476 15.97 -17.31 -6.63
C ALA A 476 16.12 -16.01 -7.45
N TYR A 477 15.68 -16.01 -8.71
CA TYR A 477 15.65 -14.80 -9.52
C TYR A 477 14.76 -13.71 -8.91
N LEU A 478 13.53 -14.03 -8.55
CA LEU A 478 12.62 -13.07 -7.90
C LEU A 478 13.20 -12.50 -6.61
N ARG A 479 13.87 -13.32 -5.81
CA ARG A 479 14.54 -12.88 -4.58
C ARG A 479 15.81 -12.04 -4.82
N SER A 480 16.28 -11.95 -6.03
CA SER A 480 17.41 -11.09 -6.41
C SER A 480 16.96 -9.69 -6.88
N LEU A 481 15.67 -9.51 -7.11
CA LEU A 481 15.07 -8.23 -7.49
C LEU A 481 14.79 -7.40 -6.22
#